data_ba88155f8430e39f8955a13f192ee581
#
_entry.id   ba88155f8430e39f8955a13f192ee581
#
_cell.length_a   1.000
_cell.length_b   1.000
_cell.length_c   1.000
_cell.angle_alpha   90.00
_cell.angle_beta   90.00
_cell.angle_gamma   90.00
#
_symmetry.space_group_name_H-M   'P 1'
#
loop_
_entity.id
_entity.type
_entity.pdbx_description
1 polymer ?
#
loop_
_entity_poly.entity_id
_entity_poly.type
_entity_poly.pdbx_seq_one_letter_code
_entity_poly.pdbx_strand_id
1 'polypeptide(L)' 'MTARLLLATRSDGKLRELLPLAAAAGYEAVHLAMLDLPESAEERALEQFDTFAENALAKAHYFLARTGLPTIADDSG' A
#
# COMPACT_ATOMS: atom_id res chain seq x y z
N MET A 1 -13.02 -16.79 7.60
CA MET A 1 -11.66 -16.22 7.66
C MET A 1 -11.65 -14.83 7.03
N THR A 2 -11.01 -13.89 7.70
CA THR A 2 -10.90 -12.54 7.18
C THR A 2 -9.69 -12.44 6.26
N ALA A 3 -9.89 -11.96 5.05
CA ALA A 3 -8.79 -11.77 4.10
C ALA A 3 -7.94 -10.57 4.53
N ARG A 4 -6.64 -10.68 4.37
CA ARG A 4 -5.73 -9.58 4.66
C ARG A 4 -5.56 -8.69 3.44
N LEU A 5 -5.45 -7.38 3.70
CA LEU A 5 -5.26 -6.38 2.67
C LEU A 5 -4.13 -5.46 3.09
N LEU A 6 -3.11 -5.34 2.25
CA LEU A 6 -1.99 -4.46 2.54
C LEU A 6 -2.30 -3.04 2.08
N LEU A 7 -2.14 -2.09 2.98
CA LEU A 7 -2.24 -0.67 2.69
C LEU A 7 -0.82 -0.13 2.50
N ALA A 8 -0.39 -0.01 1.25
CA ALA A 8 0.98 0.34 0.89
C ALA A 8 1.14 1.86 0.82
N THR A 9 0.93 2.52 1.95
CA THR A 9 1.11 3.97 2.05
C THR A 9 2.03 4.30 3.20
N ARG A 10 2.84 5.33 3.02
CA ARG A 10 3.72 5.88 4.06
C ARG A 10 3.08 7.06 4.78
N SER A 11 1.89 7.48 4.35
CA SER A 11 1.19 8.62 4.93
C SER A 11 0.26 8.18 6.06
N ASP A 12 0.47 8.71 7.27
CA ASP A 12 -0.40 8.43 8.40
C ASP A 12 -1.83 8.91 8.16
N GLY A 13 -1.98 10.04 7.47
CA GLY A 13 -3.30 10.56 7.12
C GLY A 13 -4.07 9.62 6.22
N LYS A 14 -3.40 9.05 5.21
CA LYS A 14 -4.03 8.08 4.32
C LYS A 14 -4.39 6.80 5.06
N LEU A 15 -3.52 6.33 5.95
CA LEU A 15 -3.82 5.16 6.77
C LEU A 15 -5.08 5.36 7.60
N ARG A 16 -5.24 6.52 8.22
CA ARG A 16 -6.42 6.82 9.03
C ARG A 16 -7.71 6.80 8.21
N GLU A 17 -7.62 7.19 6.94
CA GLU A 17 -8.77 7.15 6.03
C GLU A 17 -9.06 5.74 5.54
N LEU A 18 -8.02 4.96 5.22
CA LEU A 18 -8.16 3.66 4.59
C LEU A 18 -8.47 2.53 5.57
N LEU A 19 -7.96 2.62 6.81
CA LEU A 19 -8.18 1.56 7.80
C LEU A 19 -9.67 1.28 8.05
N PRO A 20 -10.52 2.28 8.33
CA PRO A 20 -11.94 1.99 8.53
C PRO A 20 -12.64 1.52 7.26
N LEU A 21 -12.21 1.97 6.10
CA LEU A 21 -12.79 1.51 4.83
C LEU A 21 -12.49 0.04 4.57
N ALA A 22 -11.25 -0.39 4.84
CA ALA A 22 -10.87 -1.79 4.69
C ALA A 22 -11.65 -2.67 5.66
N ALA A 23 -11.79 -2.23 6.90
CA ALA A 23 -12.56 -2.98 7.91
C ALA A 23 -14.03 -3.09 7.52
N ALA A 24 -14.63 -2.01 7.00
CA ALA A 24 -16.01 -2.02 6.54
C ALA A 24 -16.23 -2.97 5.37
N ALA A 25 -15.20 -3.16 4.53
CA ALA A 25 -15.25 -4.09 3.41
C ALA A 25 -14.98 -5.55 3.81
N GLY A 26 -14.71 -5.82 5.08
CA GLY A 26 -14.49 -7.17 5.57
C GLY A 26 -13.05 -7.64 5.49
N TYR A 27 -12.09 -6.72 5.34
CA TYR A 27 -10.68 -7.07 5.28
C TYR A 27 -9.96 -6.76 6.59
N GLU A 28 -8.95 -7.57 6.90
CA GLU A 28 -8.00 -7.26 7.96
C GLU A 28 -6.90 -6.40 7.36
N ALA A 29 -6.87 -5.12 7.70
CA ALA A 29 -5.90 -4.19 7.14
C ALA A 29 -4.52 -4.39 7.78
N VAL A 30 -3.50 -4.45 6.93
CA VAL A 30 -2.10 -4.54 7.34
C VAL A 30 -1.39 -3.36 6.69
N HIS A 31 -0.48 -2.70 7.39
CA HIS A 31 0.28 -1.60 6.81
C HIS A 31 1.78 -1.89 6.88
N LEU A 32 2.56 -1.06 6.18
CA LEU A 32 3.99 -1.34 5.97
C LEU A 32 4.79 -1.41 7.27
N ALA A 33 4.44 -0.59 8.25
CA ALA A 33 5.13 -0.60 9.54
C ALA A 33 4.91 -1.91 10.30
N MET A 34 3.73 -2.52 10.15
CA MET A 34 3.43 -3.81 10.79
C MET A 34 4.26 -4.94 10.21
N LEU A 35 4.66 -4.83 8.96
CA LEU A 35 5.44 -5.84 8.27
C LEU A 35 6.94 -5.56 8.33
N ASP A 36 7.34 -4.50 9.01
CA ASP A 36 8.73 -4.08 9.15
C ASP A 36 9.41 -3.91 7.77
N LEU A 37 8.72 -3.20 6.87
CA LEU A 37 9.22 -2.92 5.53
C LEU A 37 9.60 -1.44 5.43
N PRO A 38 10.88 -1.10 5.68
CA PRO A 38 11.32 0.28 5.55
C PRO A 38 11.35 0.72 4.09
N GLU A 39 11.27 2.04 3.88
CA GLU A 39 11.37 2.59 2.55
C GLU A 39 12.76 2.34 1.97
N SER A 40 12.80 1.73 0.79
CA SER A 40 14.05 1.41 0.09
C SER A 40 14.24 2.32 -1.12
N ALA A 41 15.45 2.29 -1.69
CA ALA A 41 15.71 3.01 -2.93
C ALA A 41 14.85 2.50 -4.07
N GLU A 42 14.56 1.20 -4.09
CA GLU A 42 13.67 0.60 -5.09
C GLU A 42 12.26 1.15 -4.99
N GLU A 43 11.75 1.29 -3.77
CA GLU A 43 10.43 1.85 -3.55
C GLU A 43 10.34 3.30 -4.05
N ARG A 44 11.37 4.10 -3.80
CA ARG A 44 11.42 5.47 -4.29
C ARG A 44 11.44 5.55 -5.81
N ALA A 45 12.10 4.60 -6.46
CA ALA A 45 12.18 4.54 -7.91
C ALA A 45 10.81 4.26 -8.54
N LEU A 46 9.85 3.73 -7.80
CA LEU A 46 8.50 3.49 -8.30
C LEU A 46 7.70 4.77 -8.54
N GLU A 47 8.18 5.91 -8.06
CA GLU A 47 7.49 7.19 -8.17
C GLU A 47 8.00 8.03 -9.34
N GLN A 48 8.58 7.40 -10.34
CA GLN A 48 9.16 8.10 -11.49
C GLN A 48 8.27 8.11 -12.74
N PHE A 49 7.07 7.58 -12.65
CA PHE A 49 6.15 7.55 -13.78
C PHE A 49 5.40 8.88 -13.92
N ASP A 50 4.82 9.10 -15.10
CA ASP A 50 4.20 10.39 -15.44
C ASP A 50 2.87 10.65 -14.72
N THR A 51 2.17 9.59 -14.29
CA THR A 51 0.87 9.76 -13.64
C THR A 51 0.86 9.13 -12.25
N PHE A 52 0.00 9.67 -11.38
CA PHE A 52 -0.21 9.11 -10.05
C PHE A 52 -0.77 7.69 -10.12
N ALA A 53 -1.63 7.43 -11.10
CA ALA A 53 -2.20 6.10 -11.30
C ALA A 53 -1.11 5.06 -11.63
N GLU A 54 -0.18 5.40 -12.49
CA GLU A 54 0.92 4.51 -12.83
C GLU A 54 1.84 4.25 -11.64
N ASN A 55 2.14 5.30 -10.86
CA ASN A 55 2.96 5.18 -9.68
C ASN A 55 2.28 4.29 -8.62
N ALA A 56 0.98 4.49 -8.42
CA ALA A 56 0.22 3.68 -7.46
C ALA A 56 0.17 2.21 -7.89
N LEU A 57 -0.03 1.96 -9.17
CA LEU A 57 -0.07 0.60 -9.69
C LEU A 57 1.29 -0.09 -9.54
N ALA A 58 2.38 0.60 -9.86
CA ALA A 58 3.72 0.07 -9.70
C ALA A 58 4.01 -0.28 -8.24
N LYS A 59 3.60 0.61 -7.33
CA LYS A 59 3.76 0.38 -5.91
C LYS A 59 2.97 -0.83 -5.43
N ALA A 60 1.72 -0.97 -5.89
CA ALA A 60 0.89 -2.12 -5.53
C ALA A 60 1.51 -3.43 -6.01
N HIS A 61 2.00 -3.47 -7.24
CA HIS A 61 2.67 -4.66 -7.78
C HIS A 61 3.95 -5.00 -7.01
N TYR A 62 4.72 -3.99 -6.66
CA TYR A 62 5.97 -4.16 -5.92
C TYR A 62 5.72 -4.85 -4.57
N PHE A 63 4.75 -4.35 -3.82
CA PHE A 63 4.47 -4.92 -2.51
C PHE A 63 3.71 -6.24 -2.58
N LEU A 64 2.88 -6.44 -3.60
CA LEU A 64 2.24 -7.74 -3.81
C LEU A 64 3.31 -8.82 -4.05
N ALA A 65 4.31 -8.53 -4.85
CA ALA A 65 5.40 -9.48 -5.12
C ALA A 65 6.20 -9.80 -3.85
N ARG A 66 6.37 -8.83 -2.95
CA ARG A 66 7.15 -9.03 -1.73
C ARG A 66 6.36 -9.71 -0.62
N THR A 67 5.07 -9.44 -0.51
CA THR A 67 4.27 -9.89 0.63
C THR A 67 3.29 -11.01 0.30
N GLY A 68 2.92 -11.14 -0.97
CA GLY A 68 1.89 -12.07 -1.38
C GLY A 68 0.48 -11.65 -0.98
N LEU A 69 0.30 -10.41 -0.51
CA LEU A 69 -0.98 -9.90 -0.06
C LEU A 69 -1.61 -8.99 -1.12
N PRO A 70 -2.95 -9.04 -1.28
CA PRO A 70 -3.63 -8.03 -2.07
C PRO A 70 -3.26 -6.65 -1.53
N THR A 71 -2.95 -5.71 -2.41
CA THR A 71 -2.36 -4.43 -2.02
C THR A 71 -3.14 -3.27 -2.61
N ILE A 72 -3.42 -2.29 -1.77
CA ILE A 72 -3.92 -0.98 -2.20
C ILE A 72 -2.78 0.02 -2.03
N ALA A 73 -2.49 0.77 -3.06
CA ALA A 73 -1.49 1.83 -3.02
C ALA A 73 -2.10 3.14 -3.48
N ASP A 74 -1.56 4.23 -2.93
CA ASP A 74 -1.97 5.58 -3.30
C ASP A 74 -0.71 6.41 -3.51
N ASP A 75 -0.70 7.19 -4.57
CA ASP A 75 0.41 8.09 -4.88
C ASP A 75 -0.17 9.45 -5.26
N SER A 76 -0.73 10.12 -4.30
CA SER A 76 -1.30 11.45 -4.48
C SER A 76 -0.33 12.49 -3.97
N GLY A 77 0.71 12.72 -4.71
CA GLY A 77 1.71 13.78 -4.55
C GLY A 77 1.87 14.49 -3.24
#